data_2098f0683c49065e973b00356e25785d
#
_entry.id   2098f0683c49065e973b00356e25785d
#
_cell.length_a   1.000
_cell.length_b   1.000
_cell.length_c   1.000
_cell.angle_alpha   90.00
_cell.angle_beta   90.00
_cell.angle_gamma   90.00
#
_symmetry.space_group_name_H-M   'P 1'
#
loop_
_entity.id
_entity.type
_entity.pdbx_description
1 polymer ?
#
loop_
_entity_poly.entity_id
_entity_poly.type
_entity_poly.pdbx_seq_one_letter_code
_entity_poly.pdbx_strand_id
1 'polypeptide(L)'
;MPFLSEPGSLDNLTVEEQRNLQEAWVHLLRLCGTQSITHGAPDKSQEFLQNLDNKSPENFRQGLWDTILVDHPDATVLRFLRARDWDVVKAINMLASAVNWRIERKINADLNREGESVGLKEMQTADEEGFIRQYHSGKSYIRGTDKDGRPVYIIKVRLHDPSKQSAAAMETYVLHNIEMLRVMSRERHDKVCLIFDLTGFGLRNMDFHVVKFLIQTMEARYPETLGVVLVHNAPFVFWGIWNIIKHWLPPIIASKIHFTSGNKGLAKFISTDNLQTCYGGGDAWEYKYVDPVPGENERMQSEEKKVKIQSERDELVDQFHQLTAEWVSMEPESVLGKEKNAERDDSVKELRLNFWTLDPYVRATTYYHRVGVINRQGEIDFKAAN
;
A
#
# COMPACT_ATOMS: atom_id res chain seq x y z
N MET A 1 25.84 -2.97 6.24
CA MET A 1 26.18 -2.86 4.82
C MET A 1 25.16 -1.92 4.21
N PRO A 2 25.52 -1.02 3.28
CA PRO A 2 24.52 -0.25 2.59
C PRO A 2 23.61 -1.24 1.85
N PHE A 3 22.29 -1.08 2.00
CA PHE A 3 21.32 -1.87 1.28
C PHE A 3 21.53 -1.64 -0.22
N LEU A 4 21.85 -2.70 -0.95
CA LEU A 4 21.83 -2.65 -2.41
C LEU A 4 20.37 -2.49 -2.82
N SER A 5 20.04 -1.40 -3.48
CA SER A 5 18.70 -1.20 -4.02
C SER A 5 18.38 -2.31 -5.02
N GLU A 6 17.15 -2.84 -4.96
CA GLU A 6 16.70 -3.91 -5.86
C GLU A 6 16.75 -3.42 -7.33
N PRO A 7 17.08 -4.29 -8.30
CA PRO A 7 16.98 -3.94 -9.72
C PRO A 7 15.57 -3.42 -10.07
N GLY A 8 15.50 -2.36 -10.86
CA GLY A 8 14.24 -1.74 -11.24
C GLY A 8 13.58 -0.90 -10.13
N SER A 9 14.28 -0.59 -9.04
CA SER A 9 13.86 0.41 -8.04
C SER A 9 14.38 1.79 -8.41
N LEU A 10 13.85 2.85 -7.77
CA LEU A 10 14.20 4.26 -8.04
C LEU A 10 15.71 4.52 -8.14
N ASP A 11 16.49 3.93 -7.24
CA ASP A 11 17.93 4.14 -7.13
C ASP A 11 18.74 3.15 -7.99
N ASN A 12 18.10 2.27 -8.77
CA ASN A 12 18.75 1.19 -9.50
C ASN A 12 18.01 0.84 -10.80
N LEU A 13 17.92 1.84 -11.69
CA LEU A 13 17.33 1.70 -13.02
C LEU A 13 18.41 1.66 -14.09
N THR A 14 18.28 0.75 -15.04
CA THR A 14 19.02 0.82 -16.30
C THR A 14 18.51 1.98 -17.16
N VAL A 15 19.28 2.38 -18.17
CA VAL A 15 18.85 3.43 -19.12
C VAL A 15 17.56 3.06 -19.84
N GLU A 16 17.36 1.78 -20.18
CA GLU A 16 16.14 1.29 -20.81
C GLU A 16 14.95 1.38 -19.87
N GLU A 17 15.11 0.99 -18.61
CA GLU A 17 14.07 1.10 -17.60
C GLU A 17 13.69 2.56 -17.31
N GLN A 18 14.66 3.48 -17.34
CA GLN A 18 14.38 4.93 -17.24
C GLN A 18 13.56 5.43 -18.44
N ARG A 19 13.88 4.99 -19.67
CA ARG A 19 13.10 5.33 -20.86
C ARG A 19 11.66 4.77 -20.77
N ASN A 20 11.49 3.55 -20.29
CA ASN A 20 10.16 2.98 -20.07
C ASN A 20 9.38 3.76 -19.02
N LEU A 21 10.03 4.25 -17.97
CA LEU A 21 9.41 5.12 -16.98
C LEU A 21 9.00 6.47 -17.59
N GLN A 22 9.86 7.07 -18.43
CA GLN A 22 9.54 8.31 -19.16
C GLN A 22 8.33 8.10 -20.09
N GLU A 23 8.29 7.01 -20.86
CA GLU A 23 7.17 6.69 -21.74
C GLU A 23 5.87 6.48 -20.92
N ALA A 24 5.95 5.78 -19.79
CA ALA A 24 4.82 5.60 -18.89
C ALA A 24 4.27 6.96 -18.41
N TRP A 25 5.14 7.89 -18.03
CA TRP A 25 4.73 9.24 -17.64
C TRP A 25 4.12 10.05 -18.78
N VAL A 26 4.58 9.89 -20.02
CA VAL A 26 3.92 10.51 -21.18
C VAL A 26 2.45 10.11 -21.24
N HIS A 27 2.14 8.82 -21.07
CA HIS A 27 0.76 8.33 -21.06
C HIS A 27 -0.03 8.82 -19.86
N LEU A 28 0.55 8.80 -18.66
CA LEU A 28 -0.12 9.25 -17.43
C LEU A 28 -0.46 10.75 -17.48
N LEU A 29 0.46 11.59 -17.94
CA LEU A 29 0.24 13.02 -18.09
C LEU A 29 -0.91 13.32 -19.06
N ARG A 30 -0.99 12.60 -20.20
CA ARG A 30 -2.10 12.69 -21.14
C ARG A 30 -3.42 12.28 -20.51
N LEU A 31 -3.44 11.18 -19.76
CA LEU A 31 -4.62 10.72 -19.02
C LEU A 31 -5.08 11.74 -17.96
N CYS A 32 -4.13 12.49 -17.36
CA CYS A 32 -4.42 13.58 -16.42
C CYS A 32 -4.80 14.92 -17.12
N GLY A 33 -4.90 14.95 -18.45
CA GLY A 33 -5.29 16.14 -19.21
C GLY A 33 -4.16 17.16 -19.48
N THR A 34 -2.89 16.77 -19.27
CA THR A 34 -1.74 17.63 -19.53
C THR A 34 -1.51 17.73 -21.05
N GLN A 35 -1.72 18.93 -21.63
CA GLN A 35 -1.67 19.15 -23.09
C GLN A 35 -0.27 19.40 -23.65
N SER A 36 0.72 19.73 -22.82
CA SER A 36 2.03 20.24 -23.23
C SER A 36 3.06 19.18 -23.64
N ILE A 37 2.64 17.94 -23.90
CA ILE A 37 3.60 16.86 -24.20
C ILE A 37 3.86 16.80 -25.69
N THR A 38 5.01 17.32 -26.10
CA THR A 38 5.47 17.32 -27.50
C THR A 38 6.22 16.03 -27.92
N HIS A 39 6.42 15.08 -27.00
CA HIS A 39 7.28 13.93 -27.23
C HIS A 39 6.57 12.68 -27.74
N GLY A 40 7.15 12.10 -28.69
CA GLY A 40 7.08 11.01 -29.65
C GLY A 40 6.39 9.69 -29.34
N ALA A 41 5.91 9.38 -28.15
CA ALA A 41 5.13 8.17 -27.93
C ALA A 41 3.75 8.31 -28.59
N PRO A 42 3.26 7.28 -29.35
CA PRO A 42 1.93 7.30 -29.92
C PRO A 42 0.86 7.59 -28.85
N ASP A 43 -0.11 8.46 -29.18
CA ASP A 43 -1.18 8.74 -28.22
C ASP A 43 -2.14 7.55 -28.13
N LYS A 44 -2.02 6.77 -27.05
CA LYS A 44 -2.89 5.65 -26.70
C LYS A 44 -3.92 5.99 -25.62
N SER A 45 -4.07 7.28 -25.28
CA SER A 45 -4.98 7.71 -24.21
C SER A 45 -6.40 7.19 -24.41
N GLN A 46 -6.90 7.14 -25.66
CA GLN A 46 -8.22 6.61 -25.96
C GLN A 46 -8.36 5.12 -25.64
N GLU A 47 -7.31 4.32 -25.88
CA GLU A 47 -7.28 2.90 -25.55
C GLU A 47 -7.32 2.69 -24.03
N PHE A 48 -6.53 3.47 -23.27
CA PHE A 48 -6.53 3.40 -21.82
C PHE A 48 -7.85 3.89 -21.20
N LEU A 49 -8.43 4.97 -21.75
CA LEU A 49 -9.70 5.54 -21.29
C LEU A 49 -10.90 4.63 -21.55
N GLN A 50 -10.83 3.72 -22.55
CA GLN A 50 -11.91 2.76 -22.81
C GLN A 50 -12.18 1.83 -21.62
N ASN A 51 -11.16 1.59 -20.81
CA ASN A 51 -11.23 0.74 -19.61
C ASN A 51 -11.67 1.51 -18.34
N LEU A 52 -11.98 2.80 -18.47
CA LEU A 52 -12.40 3.66 -17.35
C LEU A 52 -13.89 3.99 -17.52
N ASP A 53 -14.70 3.68 -16.52
CA ASP A 53 -16.14 4.03 -16.53
C ASP A 53 -16.32 5.56 -16.47
N ASN A 54 -15.42 6.24 -15.77
CA ASN A 54 -15.40 7.70 -15.69
C ASN A 54 -14.21 8.26 -16.49
N LYS A 55 -14.53 8.77 -17.69
CA LYS A 55 -13.54 9.23 -18.69
C LYS A 55 -13.04 10.67 -18.46
N SER A 56 -13.29 11.26 -17.28
CA SER A 56 -12.81 12.61 -16.96
C SER A 56 -11.32 12.57 -16.60
N PRO A 57 -10.47 13.37 -17.27
CA PRO A 57 -9.07 13.54 -16.89
C PRO A 57 -8.86 13.99 -15.44
N GLU A 58 -9.75 14.86 -14.93
CA GLU A 58 -9.70 15.36 -13.57
C GLU A 58 -9.93 14.22 -12.56
N ASN A 59 -10.90 13.35 -12.81
CA ASN A 59 -11.18 12.21 -11.96
C ASN A 59 -10.05 11.18 -12.00
N PHE A 60 -9.46 10.94 -13.17
CA PHE A 60 -8.28 10.08 -13.28
C PHE A 60 -7.09 10.67 -12.54
N ARG A 61 -6.82 11.96 -12.70
CA ARG A 61 -5.77 12.69 -12.00
C ARG A 61 -5.95 12.54 -10.48
N GLN A 62 -7.14 12.84 -9.95
CA GLN A 62 -7.43 12.68 -8.52
C GLN A 62 -7.20 11.23 -8.07
N GLY A 63 -7.75 10.26 -8.78
CA GLY A 63 -7.60 8.83 -8.45
C GLY A 63 -6.15 8.34 -8.53
N LEU A 64 -5.35 8.87 -9.47
CA LEU A 64 -3.92 8.57 -9.55
C LEU A 64 -3.17 9.08 -8.30
N TRP A 65 -3.39 10.33 -7.91
CA TRP A 65 -2.75 10.91 -6.73
C TRP A 65 -3.26 10.28 -5.43
N ASP A 66 -4.51 9.85 -5.37
CA ASP A 66 -5.07 9.01 -4.32
C ASP A 66 -4.42 7.61 -4.29
N THR A 67 -3.95 7.13 -5.44
CA THR A 67 -3.20 5.87 -5.53
C THR A 67 -1.74 6.05 -5.10
N ILE A 68 -1.12 7.17 -5.40
CA ILE A 68 0.27 7.49 -5.01
C ILE A 68 0.38 7.68 -3.49
N LEU A 69 -0.56 8.37 -2.86
CA LEU A 69 -0.56 8.69 -1.43
C LEU A 69 0.71 9.47 -1.00
N VAL A 70 1.50 8.85 -0.11
CA VAL A 70 2.75 9.33 0.45
C VAL A 70 3.99 8.84 -0.31
N ASP A 71 3.79 7.92 -1.26
CA ASP A 71 4.87 7.33 -2.05
C ASP A 71 5.54 8.36 -2.97
N HIS A 72 6.73 8.00 -3.43
CA HIS A 72 7.30 8.64 -4.61
C HIS A 72 6.46 8.27 -5.84
N PRO A 73 6.02 9.24 -6.68
CA PRO A 73 5.18 8.94 -7.84
C PRO A 73 5.82 7.92 -8.78
N ASP A 74 7.13 8.05 -9.05
CA ASP A 74 7.86 7.10 -9.88
C ASP A 74 7.92 5.70 -9.25
N ALA A 75 8.08 5.58 -7.92
CA ALA A 75 8.05 4.27 -7.26
C ALA A 75 6.71 3.56 -7.47
N THR A 76 5.62 4.31 -7.45
CA THR A 76 4.29 3.77 -7.76
C THR A 76 4.23 3.27 -9.20
N VAL A 77 4.66 4.06 -10.20
CA VAL A 77 4.66 3.66 -11.61
C VAL A 77 5.57 2.45 -11.85
N LEU A 78 6.76 2.45 -11.26
CA LEU A 78 7.73 1.35 -11.37
C LEU A 78 7.18 0.02 -10.86
N ARG A 79 6.33 -0.01 -9.82
CA ARG A 79 5.67 -1.25 -9.37
C ARG A 79 4.83 -1.88 -10.48
N PHE A 80 4.10 -1.07 -11.24
CA PHE A 80 3.28 -1.56 -12.36
C PHE A 80 4.12 -1.95 -13.56
N LEU A 81 5.20 -1.23 -13.86
CA LEU A 81 6.15 -1.59 -14.92
C LEU A 81 6.81 -2.95 -14.63
N ARG A 82 7.34 -3.16 -13.42
CA ARG A 82 7.91 -4.46 -13.01
C ARG A 82 6.88 -5.58 -13.07
N ALA A 83 5.64 -5.33 -12.63
CA ALA A 83 4.56 -6.32 -12.65
C ALA A 83 4.11 -6.73 -14.05
N ARG A 84 4.55 -6.03 -15.08
CA ARG A 84 4.25 -6.28 -16.50
C ARG A 84 5.51 -6.42 -17.36
N ASP A 85 6.61 -6.87 -16.73
CA ASP A 85 7.89 -7.12 -17.42
C ASP A 85 8.32 -5.94 -18.30
N TRP A 86 8.13 -4.71 -17.81
CA TRP A 86 8.45 -3.45 -18.48
C TRP A 86 7.65 -3.15 -19.77
N ASP A 87 6.57 -3.90 -20.04
CA ASP A 87 5.61 -3.56 -21.09
C ASP A 87 4.79 -2.35 -20.65
N VAL A 88 5.13 -1.17 -21.15
CA VAL A 88 4.56 0.13 -20.75
C VAL A 88 3.04 0.13 -20.95
N VAL A 89 2.55 -0.38 -22.08
CA VAL A 89 1.10 -0.40 -22.39
C VAL A 89 0.33 -1.26 -21.39
N LYS A 90 0.83 -2.46 -21.11
CA LYS A 90 0.21 -3.35 -20.11
C LYS A 90 0.29 -2.77 -18.71
N ALA A 91 1.41 -2.12 -18.36
CA ALA A 91 1.59 -1.47 -17.06
C ALA A 91 0.59 -0.32 -16.85
N ILE A 92 0.43 0.56 -17.84
CA ILE A 92 -0.52 1.68 -17.77
C ILE A 92 -1.97 1.18 -17.72
N ASN A 93 -2.34 0.18 -18.52
CA ASN A 93 -3.67 -0.44 -18.44
C ASN A 93 -3.95 -1.02 -17.03
N MET A 94 -2.96 -1.68 -16.44
CA MET A 94 -3.10 -2.21 -15.07
C MET A 94 -3.24 -1.09 -14.04
N LEU A 95 -2.40 -0.04 -14.12
CA LEU A 95 -2.48 1.11 -13.23
C LEU A 95 -3.82 1.83 -13.36
N ALA A 96 -4.28 2.11 -14.58
CA ALA A 96 -5.58 2.74 -14.83
C ALA A 96 -6.74 1.91 -14.27
N SER A 97 -6.69 0.58 -14.44
CA SER A 97 -7.67 -0.33 -13.82
C SER A 97 -7.61 -0.32 -12.29
N ALA A 98 -6.42 -0.18 -11.69
CA ALA A 98 -6.28 -0.09 -10.24
C ALA A 98 -6.81 1.24 -9.70
N VAL A 99 -6.55 2.36 -10.40
CA VAL A 99 -7.09 3.69 -10.09
C VAL A 99 -8.63 3.67 -10.12
N ASN A 100 -9.22 3.14 -11.22
CA ASN A 100 -10.67 3.06 -11.35
C ASN A 100 -11.30 2.21 -10.25
N TRP A 101 -10.74 1.03 -9.97
CA TRP A 101 -11.20 0.17 -8.90
C TRP A 101 -11.17 0.87 -7.52
N ARG A 102 -10.17 1.70 -7.23
CA ARG A 102 -10.11 2.48 -5.97
C ARG A 102 -11.25 3.48 -5.87
N ILE A 103 -11.58 4.14 -6.99
CA ILE A 103 -12.69 5.09 -7.07
C ILE A 103 -14.02 4.36 -6.84
N GLU A 104 -14.26 3.26 -7.55
CA GLU A 104 -15.49 2.45 -7.44
C GLU A 104 -15.68 1.85 -6.04
N ARG A 105 -14.60 1.36 -5.45
CA ARG A 105 -14.59 0.83 -4.07
C ARG A 105 -14.59 1.94 -3.01
N LYS A 106 -14.55 3.21 -3.42
CA LYS A 106 -14.53 4.38 -2.54
C LYS A 106 -13.46 4.29 -1.44
N ILE A 107 -12.26 3.81 -1.82
CA ILE A 107 -11.18 3.57 -0.85
C ILE A 107 -10.85 4.84 -0.05
N ASN A 108 -10.75 5.99 -0.72
CA ASN A 108 -10.45 7.25 -0.04
C ASN A 108 -11.72 7.90 0.52
N ALA A 109 -12.82 7.89 -0.25
CA ALA A 109 -14.06 8.59 0.11
C ALA A 109 -14.78 7.97 1.33
N ASP A 110 -14.75 6.64 1.47
CA ASP A 110 -15.42 5.92 2.55
C ASP A 110 -14.40 5.21 3.46
N LEU A 111 -13.63 4.24 2.93
CA LEU A 111 -12.77 3.38 3.75
C LEU A 111 -11.72 4.17 4.56
N ASN A 112 -10.95 5.05 3.92
CA ASN A 112 -9.92 5.84 4.60
C ASN A 112 -10.53 6.98 5.43
N ARG A 113 -11.61 7.57 4.94
CA ARG A 113 -12.30 8.68 5.62
C ARG A 113 -13.02 8.25 6.88
N GLU A 114 -13.73 7.15 6.87
CA GLU A 114 -14.45 6.64 8.05
C GLU A 114 -13.57 5.72 8.89
N GLY A 115 -12.89 4.76 8.27
CA GLY A 115 -11.96 3.85 8.92
C GLY A 115 -12.53 3.27 10.21
N GLU A 116 -11.70 3.25 11.25
CA GLU A 116 -12.08 2.73 12.57
C GLU A 116 -13.10 3.62 13.32
N SER A 117 -13.32 4.89 12.88
CA SER A 117 -14.29 5.78 13.51
C SER A 117 -15.75 5.31 13.39
N VAL A 118 -16.02 4.34 12.50
CA VAL A 118 -17.33 3.67 12.46
C VAL A 118 -17.68 3.04 13.81
N GLY A 119 -16.68 2.69 14.62
CA GLY A 119 -16.86 2.19 15.99
C GLY A 119 -17.49 3.21 16.96
N LEU A 120 -17.51 4.49 16.59
CA LEU A 120 -18.14 5.55 17.39
C LEU A 120 -19.62 5.81 17.01
N LYS A 121 -20.12 5.17 15.96
CA LYS A 121 -21.53 5.33 15.54
C LYS A 121 -22.45 4.73 16.60
N GLU A 122 -23.53 5.44 16.96
CA GLU A 122 -24.56 4.94 17.89
C GLU A 122 -25.25 3.68 17.35
N MET A 123 -25.44 3.60 16.03
CA MET A 123 -25.95 2.43 15.33
C MET A 123 -24.98 2.05 14.23
N GLN A 124 -24.34 0.92 14.41
CA GLN A 124 -23.46 0.31 13.40
C GLN A 124 -24.26 -0.67 12.56
N THR A 125 -23.91 -0.77 11.29
CA THR A 125 -24.35 -1.89 10.45
C THR A 125 -23.64 -3.18 10.88
N ALA A 126 -24.17 -4.33 10.52
CA ALA A 126 -23.52 -5.63 10.81
C ALA A 126 -22.11 -5.73 10.19
N ASP A 127 -21.88 -5.06 9.05
CA ASP A 127 -20.55 -5.03 8.41
C ASP A 127 -19.58 -4.13 9.17
N GLU A 128 -20.02 -2.98 9.69
CA GLU A 128 -19.20 -2.10 10.53
C GLU A 128 -18.83 -2.77 11.87
N GLU A 129 -19.80 -3.41 12.53
CA GLU A 129 -19.52 -4.21 13.73
C GLU A 129 -18.54 -5.35 13.43
N GLY A 130 -18.75 -6.03 12.30
CA GLY A 130 -17.89 -7.09 11.83
C GLY A 130 -16.46 -6.58 11.59
N PHE A 131 -16.30 -5.41 10.98
CA PHE A 131 -15.01 -4.77 10.71
C PHE A 131 -14.27 -4.42 12.02
N ILE A 132 -14.92 -3.73 12.96
CA ILE A 132 -14.30 -3.36 14.26
C ILE A 132 -13.95 -4.59 15.09
N ARG A 133 -14.79 -5.64 15.05
CA ARG A 133 -14.49 -6.93 15.71
C ARG A 133 -13.15 -7.54 15.27
N GLN A 134 -12.74 -7.31 14.03
CA GLN A 134 -11.44 -7.82 13.57
C GLN A 134 -10.26 -7.17 14.33
N TYR A 135 -10.35 -5.88 14.61
CA TYR A 135 -9.35 -5.16 15.42
C TYR A 135 -9.34 -5.67 16.86
N HIS A 136 -10.50 -5.81 17.50
CA HIS A 136 -10.61 -6.37 18.85
C HIS A 136 -10.07 -7.80 18.95
N SER A 137 -10.14 -8.58 17.88
CA SER A 137 -9.65 -9.96 17.88
C SER A 137 -8.13 -10.08 18.02
N GLY A 138 -7.37 -9.03 17.68
CA GLY A 138 -5.91 -9.04 17.65
C GLY A 138 -5.31 -10.02 16.65
N LYS A 139 -6.11 -10.44 15.65
CA LYS A 139 -5.66 -11.46 14.69
C LYS A 139 -4.62 -10.97 13.71
N SER A 140 -4.53 -9.67 13.46
CA SER A 140 -3.42 -9.14 12.68
C SER A 140 -3.00 -7.75 13.12
N TYR A 141 -1.72 -7.45 12.96
CA TYR A 141 -1.12 -6.19 13.33
C TYR A 141 0.27 -6.02 12.68
N ILE A 142 0.71 -4.77 12.59
CA ILE A 142 2.04 -4.41 12.10
C ILE A 142 2.94 -4.14 13.31
N ARG A 143 4.10 -4.82 13.37
CA ARG A 143 5.07 -4.62 14.46
C ARG A 143 6.48 -4.94 14.02
N GLY A 144 7.41 -4.04 14.27
CA GLY A 144 8.81 -4.20 13.94
C GLY A 144 9.10 -4.22 12.43
N THR A 145 10.35 -4.48 12.10
CA THR A 145 10.83 -4.64 10.72
C THR A 145 11.59 -5.95 10.56
N ASP A 146 11.65 -6.48 9.35
CA ASP A 146 12.54 -7.57 9.01
C ASP A 146 14.00 -7.09 8.83
N LYS A 147 14.90 -8.00 8.47
CA LYS A 147 16.33 -7.67 8.29
C LYS A 147 16.62 -6.74 7.12
N ASP A 148 15.69 -6.67 6.17
CA ASP A 148 15.77 -5.76 5.02
C ASP A 148 15.05 -4.43 5.30
N GLY A 149 14.56 -4.19 6.53
CA GLY A 149 13.90 -2.95 6.95
C GLY A 149 12.42 -2.88 6.54
N ARG A 150 11.82 -3.94 5.98
CA ARG A 150 10.41 -3.98 5.59
C ARG A 150 9.53 -4.10 6.83
N PRO A 151 8.40 -3.37 6.92
CA PRO A 151 7.45 -3.56 8.02
C PRO A 151 6.95 -5.00 8.07
N VAL A 152 6.83 -5.55 9.28
CA VAL A 152 6.34 -6.91 9.51
C VAL A 152 4.86 -6.87 9.84
N TYR A 153 4.04 -7.46 8.95
CA TYR A 153 2.60 -7.64 9.17
C TYR A 153 2.33 -9.09 9.56
N ILE A 154 1.79 -9.28 10.74
CA ILE A 154 1.56 -10.60 11.34
C ILE A 154 0.08 -10.91 11.31
N ILE A 155 -0.30 -12.10 10.82
CA ILE A 155 -1.67 -12.62 10.80
C ILE A 155 -1.70 -13.93 11.59
N LYS A 156 -2.31 -13.90 12.79
CA LYS A 156 -2.53 -15.06 13.67
C LYS A 156 -3.78 -15.81 13.21
N VAL A 157 -3.63 -16.75 12.28
CA VAL A 157 -4.78 -17.39 11.59
C VAL A 157 -5.70 -18.13 12.55
N ARG A 158 -5.21 -18.67 13.68
CA ARG A 158 -6.02 -19.33 14.72
C ARG A 158 -7.11 -18.44 15.33
N LEU A 159 -6.96 -17.09 15.25
CA LEU A 159 -7.91 -16.12 15.77
C LEU A 159 -8.99 -15.73 14.74
N HIS A 160 -8.88 -16.24 13.52
CA HIS A 160 -9.89 -16.01 12.49
C HIS A 160 -11.02 -17.05 12.61
N ASP A 161 -12.26 -16.56 12.57
CA ASP A 161 -13.48 -17.38 12.54
C ASP A 161 -14.39 -16.82 11.44
N PRO A 162 -14.53 -17.50 10.29
CA PRO A 162 -15.35 -17.02 9.18
C PRO A 162 -16.82 -16.81 9.53
N SER A 163 -17.33 -17.47 10.59
CA SER A 163 -18.75 -17.35 11.00
C SER A 163 -19.08 -16.08 11.78
N LYS A 164 -18.07 -15.31 12.19
CA LYS A 164 -18.22 -14.15 13.08
C LYS A 164 -18.41 -12.81 12.37
N GLN A 165 -18.25 -12.77 11.07
CA GLN A 165 -18.40 -11.57 10.24
C GLN A 165 -18.81 -11.94 8.83
N SER A 166 -19.35 -10.96 8.10
CA SER A 166 -19.60 -11.10 6.65
C SER A 166 -18.30 -11.09 5.84
N ALA A 167 -18.39 -11.54 4.58
CA ALA A 167 -17.30 -11.41 3.62
C ALA A 167 -16.94 -9.93 3.40
N ALA A 168 -17.96 -9.04 3.30
CA ALA A 168 -17.76 -7.61 3.09
C ALA A 168 -16.98 -6.95 4.25
N ALA A 169 -17.34 -7.26 5.51
CA ALA A 169 -16.61 -6.78 6.68
C ALA A 169 -15.13 -7.24 6.67
N MET A 170 -14.89 -8.47 6.24
CA MET A 170 -13.53 -9.00 6.16
C MET A 170 -12.73 -8.40 5.01
N GLU A 171 -13.33 -8.18 3.84
CA GLU A 171 -12.72 -7.45 2.73
C GLU A 171 -12.33 -6.03 3.14
N THR A 172 -13.26 -5.31 3.82
CA THR A 172 -13.01 -3.97 4.36
C THR A 172 -11.82 -3.97 5.31
N TYR A 173 -11.74 -4.94 6.22
CA TYR A 173 -10.61 -5.07 7.15
C TYR A 173 -9.27 -5.33 6.42
N VAL A 174 -9.27 -6.23 5.44
CA VAL A 174 -8.06 -6.52 4.64
C VAL A 174 -7.59 -5.27 3.90
N LEU A 175 -8.52 -4.56 3.23
CA LEU A 175 -8.19 -3.34 2.49
C LEU A 175 -7.69 -2.23 3.40
N HIS A 176 -8.32 -2.02 4.57
CA HIS A 176 -7.89 -1.00 5.52
C HIS A 176 -6.45 -1.27 6.03
N ASN A 177 -6.10 -2.54 6.31
CA ASN A 177 -4.74 -2.89 6.71
C ASN A 177 -3.72 -2.71 5.56
N ILE A 178 -4.09 -3.03 4.31
CA ILE A 178 -3.23 -2.76 3.15
C ILE A 178 -2.99 -1.25 3.00
N GLU A 179 -4.03 -0.42 3.14
CA GLU A 179 -3.89 1.04 3.09
C GLU A 179 -3.00 1.57 4.23
N MET A 180 -3.09 1.00 5.43
CA MET A 180 -2.19 1.38 6.53
C MET A 180 -0.74 0.99 6.26
N LEU A 181 -0.49 -0.20 5.72
CA LEU A 181 0.85 -0.60 5.29
C LEU A 181 1.43 0.38 4.27
N ARG A 182 0.62 0.86 3.33
CA ARG A 182 1.04 1.83 2.31
C ARG A 182 1.36 3.20 2.91
N VAL A 183 0.55 3.69 3.84
CA VAL A 183 0.82 4.95 4.57
C VAL A 183 2.12 4.87 5.37
N MET A 184 2.44 3.69 5.91
CA MET A 184 3.66 3.43 6.66
C MET A 184 4.86 3.05 5.78
N SER A 185 4.70 3.02 4.47
CA SER A 185 5.76 2.72 3.52
C SER A 185 6.84 3.81 3.56
N ARG A 186 8.10 3.41 3.49
CA ARG A 186 9.25 4.33 3.44
C ARG A 186 9.83 4.37 2.03
N GLU A 187 10.43 5.47 1.64
CA GLU A 187 10.99 5.70 0.29
C GLU A 187 11.75 4.53 -0.31
N ARG A 188 12.52 3.82 0.51
CA ARG A 188 13.37 2.70 0.07
C ARG A 188 12.80 1.33 0.41
N HIS A 189 11.64 1.27 1.09
CA HIS A 189 11.03 0.04 1.59
C HIS A 189 9.53 0.04 1.28
N ASP A 190 9.21 -0.06 0.00
CA ASP A 190 7.84 -0.10 -0.53
C ASP A 190 7.22 -1.50 -0.45
N LYS A 191 7.94 -2.46 0.13
CA LYS A 191 7.52 -3.86 0.30
C LYS A 191 7.28 -4.20 1.77
N VAL A 192 6.49 -5.25 2.00
CA VAL A 192 6.13 -5.75 3.31
C VAL A 192 6.63 -7.18 3.52
N CYS A 193 7.00 -7.52 4.75
CA CYS A 193 7.19 -8.88 5.24
C CYS A 193 5.86 -9.36 5.86
N LEU A 194 5.22 -10.35 5.26
CA LEU A 194 3.94 -10.88 5.70
C LEU A 194 4.13 -12.22 6.41
N ILE A 195 3.64 -12.37 7.64
CA ILE A 195 3.67 -13.61 8.40
C ILE A 195 2.25 -14.17 8.55
N PHE A 196 2.00 -15.35 7.97
CA PHE A 196 0.85 -16.17 8.32
C PHE A 196 1.25 -17.11 9.44
N ASP A 197 0.92 -16.76 10.68
CA ASP A 197 1.14 -17.63 11.85
C ASP A 197 0.03 -18.68 11.92
N LEU A 198 0.38 -19.91 11.57
CA LEU A 198 -0.50 -21.07 11.59
C LEU A 198 -0.39 -21.88 12.90
N THR A 199 0.28 -21.35 13.93
CA THR A 199 0.32 -21.98 15.25
C THR A 199 -1.10 -22.12 15.79
N GLY A 200 -1.52 -23.37 16.05
CA GLY A 200 -2.90 -23.66 16.51
C GLY A 200 -3.99 -23.54 15.46
N PHE A 201 -3.62 -23.46 14.18
CA PHE A 201 -4.57 -23.48 13.07
C PHE A 201 -5.35 -24.79 12.99
N GLY A 202 -6.65 -24.69 12.75
CA GLY A 202 -7.55 -25.79 12.43
C GLY A 202 -8.44 -25.46 11.24
N LEU A 203 -9.14 -26.45 10.67
CA LEU A 203 -10.00 -26.26 9.49
C LEU A 203 -11.08 -25.20 9.69
N ARG A 204 -11.55 -24.99 10.91
CA ARG A 204 -12.52 -23.94 11.27
C ARG A 204 -12.01 -22.52 11.03
N ASN A 205 -10.69 -22.34 10.96
CA ASN A 205 -10.07 -21.03 10.73
C ASN A 205 -9.86 -20.76 9.22
N MET A 206 -10.15 -21.74 8.36
CA MET A 206 -9.95 -21.61 6.92
C MET A 206 -11.07 -20.79 6.29
N ASP A 207 -10.66 -19.74 5.58
CA ASP A 207 -11.53 -18.89 4.79
C ASP A 207 -10.97 -18.75 3.37
N PHE A 208 -11.45 -19.58 2.46
CA PHE A 208 -11.02 -19.58 1.07
C PHE A 208 -11.38 -18.27 0.35
N HIS A 209 -12.50 -17.63 0.75
CA HIS A 209 -12.89 -16.35 0.15
C HIS A 209 -11.84 -15.27 0.44
N VAL A 210 -11.47 -15.11 1.71
CA VAL A 210 -10.49 -14.10 2.13
C VAL A 210 -9.11 -14.36 1.52
N VAL A 211 -8.66 -15.63 1.46
CA VAL A 211 -7.38 -15.97 0.83
C VAL A 211 -7.39 -15.61 -0.65
N LYS A 212 -8.46 -15.96 -1.38
CA LYS A 212 -8.61 -15.63 -2.80
C LYS A 212 -8.68 -14.13 -3.03
N PHE A 213 -9.47 -13.43 -2.20
CA PHE A 213 -9.59 -11.97 -2.26
C PHE A 213 -8.23 -11.29 -2.05
N LEU A 214 -7.46 -11.71 -1.04
CA LEU A 214 -6.13 -11.16 -0.77
C LEU A 214 -5.19 -11.37 -1.96
N ILE A 215 -5.11 -12.61 -2.52
CA ILE A 215 -4.26 -12.91 -3.66
C ILE A 215 -4.61 -12.03 -4.85
N GLN A 216 -5.89 -12.00 -5.24
CA GLN A 216 -6.37 -11.21 -6.39
C GLN A 216 -6.14 -9.71 -6.21
N THR A 217 -6.38 -9.20 -5.01
CA THR A 217 -6.20 -7.78 -4.68
C THR A 217 -4.73 -7.39 -4.74
N MET A 218 -3.84 -8.18 -4.13
CA MET A 218 -2.41 -7.90 -4.16
C MET A 218 -1.83 -8.00 -5.58
N GLU A 219 -2.26 -8.98 -6.36
CA GLU A 219 -1.81 -9.15 -7.74
C GLU A 219 -2.26 -8.01 -8.65
N ALA A 220 -3.56 -7.65 -8.61
CA ALA A 220 -4.17 -6.78 -9.60
C ALA A 220 -4.17 -5.29 -9.20
N ARG A 221 -4.13 -4.96 -7.90
CA ARG A 221 -4.35 -3.59 -7.39
C ARG A 221 -3.16 -3.02 -6.62
N TYR A 222 -2.37 -3.90 -6.00
CA TYR A 222 -1.18 -3.54 -5.21
C TYR A 222 0.03 -4.38 -5.63
N PRO A 223 0.42 -4.33 -6.92
CA PRO A 223 1.51 -5.15 -7.43
C PRO A 223 2.82 -4.79 -6.76
N GLU A 224 3.74 -5.75 -6.69
CA GLU A 224 5.12 -5.60 -6.21
C GLU A 224 5.25 -5.05 -4.76
N THR A 225 4.19 -5.10 -3.94
CA THR A 225 4.21 -4.67 -2.53
C THR A 225 4.61 -5.79 -1.55
N LEU A 226 4.59 -7.06 -1.98
CA LEU A 226 5.07 -8.17 -1.16
C LEU A 226 6.57 -8.38 -1.36
N GLY A 227 7.35 -8.28 -0.27
CA GLY A 227 8.78 -8.62 -0.25
C GLY A 227 9.00 -10.09 0.07
N VAL A 228 8.44 -10.56 1.19
CA VAL A 228 8.52 -11.94 1.64
C VAL A 228 7.24 -12.36 2.34
N VAL A 229 6.84 -13.62 2.16
CA VAL A 229 5.69 -14.23 2.83
C VAL A 229 6.18 -15.44 3.64
N LEU A 230 6.00 -15.39 4.94
CA LEU A 230 6.41 -16.43 5.87
C LEU A 230 5.18 -17.22 6.34
N VAL A 231 5.06 -18.47 5.92
CA VAL A 231 4.04 -19.40 6.42
C VAL A 231 4.65 -20.15 7.61
N HIS A 232 4.29 -19.69 8.81
CA HIS A 232 4.93 -20.12 10.06
C HIS A 232 4.14 -21.21 10.79
N ASN A 233 4.85 -22.25 11.24
CA ASN A 233 4.29 -23.37 12.02
C ASN A 233 3.08 -24.05 11.35
N ALA A 234 3.15 -24.31 10.04
CA ALA A 234 2.10 -24.99 9.30
C ALA A 234 1.84 -26.41 9.87
N PRO A 235 0.65 -26.71 10.44
CA PRO A 235 0.33 -28.05 10.94
C PRO A 235 0.07 -29.01 9.79
N PHE A 236 0.06 -30.31 10.07
CA PHE A 236 -0.12 -31.34 9.04
C PHE A 236 -1.39 -31.13 8.20
N VAL A 237 -2.49 -30.77 8.84
CA VAL A 237 -3.79 -30.51 8.16
C VAL A 237 -3.72 -29.39 7.12
N PHE A 238 -2.79 -28.45 7.26
CA PHE A 238 -2.63 -27.33 6.31
C PHE A 238 -2.14 -27.79 4.94
N TRP A 239 -1.38 -28.88 4.84
CA TRP A 239 -0.82 -29.30 3.55
C TRP A 239 -1.87 -29.72 2.51
N GLY A 240 -3.02 -30.23 2.96
CA GLY A 240 -4.17 -30.47 2.09
C GLY A 240 -4.73 -29.16 1.52
N ILE A 241 -4.84 -28.12 2.35
CA ILE A 241 -5.29 -26.79 1.96
C ILE A 241 -4.26 -26.11 1.03
N TRP A 242 -2.97 -26.22 1.37
CA TRP A 242 -1.88 -25.69 0.55
C TRP A 242 -1.91 -26.23 -0.89
N ASN A 243 -2.24 -27.51 -1.06
CA ASN A 243 -2.37 -28.11 -2.38
C ASN A 243 -3.47 -27.45 -3.24
N ILE A 244 -4.45 -26.81 -2.63
CA ILE A 244 -5.48 -26.02 -3.31
C ILE A 244 -4.95 -24.59 -3.57
N ILE A 245 -4.48 -23.91 -2.52
CA ILE A 245 -4.09 -22.49 -2.58
C ILE A 245 -2.94 -22.25 -3.56
N LYS A 246 -1.94 -23.14 -3.60
CA LYS A 246 -0.76 -22.99 -4.47
C LYS A 246 -1.10 -22.83 -5.96
N HIS A 247 -2.25 -23.35 -6.40
CA HIS A 247 -2.70 -23.22 -7.79
C HIS A 247 -3.35 -21.85 -8.11
N TRP A 248 -3.65 -21.06 -7.09
CA TRP A 248 -4.18 -19.70 -7.24
C TRP A 248 -3.07 -18.65 -7.24
N LEU A 249 -1.86 -19.04 -6.83
CA LEU A 249 -0.75 -18.12 -6.67
C LEU A 249 -0.05 -17.84 -8.01
N PRO A 250 0.06 -16.57 -8.41
CA PRO A 250 0.97 -16.19 -9.48
C PRO A 250 2.42 -16.63 -9.17
N PRO A 251 3.21 -17.01 -10.18
CA PRO A 251 4.59 -17.47 -9.96
C PRO A 251 5.45 -16.50 -9.14
N ILE A 252 5.29 -15.20 -9.36
CA ILE A 252 6.04 -14.15 -8.64
C ILE A 252 5.68 -14.10 -7.15
N ILE A 253 4.42 -14.34 -6.78
CA ILE A 253 4.00 -14.41 -5.38
C ILE A 253 4.45 -15.74 -4.77
N ALA A 254 4.32 -16.85 -5.50
CA ALA A 254 4.74 -18.16 -5.04
C ALA A 254 6.24 -18.21 -4.69
N SER A 255 7.09 -17.53 -5.47
CA SER A 255 8.54 -17.45 -5.24
C SER A 255 8.92 -16.71 -3.94
N LYS A 256 8.04 -15.86 -3.41
CA LYS A 256 8.24 -15.09 -2.18
C LYS A 256 7.80 -15.84 -0.92
N ILE A 257 7.20 -17.04 -1.06
CA ILE A 257 6.66 -17.80 0.06
C ILE A 257 7.71 -18.74 0.64
N HIS A 258 7.95 -18.61 1.95
CA HIS A 258 8.84 -19.45 2.71
C HIS A 258 8.12 -20.11 3.88
N PHE A 259 8.29 -21.41 4.02
CA PHE A 259 7.78 -22.16 5.18
C PHE A 259 8.81 -22.10 6.30
N THR A 260 8.37 -21.69 7.49
CA THR A 260 9.21 -21.56 8.67
C THR A 260 8.61 -22.33 9.85
N SER A 261 9.44 -22.77 10.78
CA SER A 261 9.00 -23.44 12.00
C SER A 261 9.86 -23.07 13.18
N GLY A 262 9.22 -22.95 14.35
CA GLY A 262 9.87 -22.57 15.60
C GLY A 262 10.60 -21.23 15.54
N ASN A 263 11.16 -20.80 16.66
CA ASN A 263 11.78 -19.47 16.80
C ASN A 263 12.94 -19.25 15.81
N LYS A 264 13.77 -20.29 15.58
CA LYS A 264 14.90 -20.21 14.64
C LYS A 264 14.48 -19.99 13.19
N GLY A 265 13.26 -20.40 12.83
CA GLY A 265 12.73 -20.23 11.46
C GLY A 265 12.50 -18.77 11.12
N LEU A 266 11.83 -18.01 11.98
CA LEU A 266 11.59 -16.58 11.80
C LEU A 266 12.87 -15.75 11.95
N ALA A 267 13.79 -16.16 12.86
CA ALA A 267 15.05 -15.46 13.08
C ALA A 267 15.98 -15.42 11.85
N LYS A 268 15.71 -16.20 10.82
CA LYS A 268 16.41 -16.09 9.52
C LYS A 268 16.07 -14.78 8.80
N PHE A 269 14.85 -14.33 8.93
CA PHE A 269 14.29 -13.16 8.23
C PHE A 269 14.21 -11.91 9.12
N ILE A 270 13.95 -12.08 10.41
CA ILE A 270 13.68 -11.00 11.34
C ILE A 270 14.70 -11.09 12.48
N SER A 271 15.29 -9.96 12.87
CA SER A 271 16.20 -9.92 14.02
C SER A 271 15.45 -10.28 15.31
N THR A 272 16.14 -10.91 16.26
CA THR A 272 15.54 -11.28 17.56
C THR A 272 14.95 -10.10 18.30
N ASP A 273 15.56 -8.92 18.17
CA ASP A 273 15.09 -7.68 18.81
C ASP A 273 13.80 -7.12 18.20
N ASN A 274 13.47 -7.55 16.97
CA ASN A 274 12.24 -7.18 16.26
C ASN A 274 11.18 -8.29 16.31
N LEU A 275 11.53 -9.46 16.89
CA LEU A 275 10.58 -10.53 17.14
C LEU A 275 9.99 -10.41 18.55
N GLN A 276 8.68 -10.60 18.65
CA GLN A 276 8.00 -10.65 19.94
C GLN A 276 8.41 -11.90 20.75
N THR A 277 8.27 -11.82 22.06
CA THR A 277 8.59 -12.93 22.98
C THR A 277 7.84 -14.21 22.66
N CYS A 278 6.58 -14.13 22.17
CA CYS A 278 5.80 -15.28 21.73
C CYS A 278 6.38 -15.98 20.50
N TYR A 279 7.30 -15.36 19.78
CA TYR A 279 8.07 -15.92 18.66
C TYR A 279 9.54 -16.16 19.03
N GLY A 280 9.86 -16.08 20.33
CA GLY A 280 11.22 -16.32 20.85
C GLY A 280 12.18 -15.15 20.67
N GLY A 281 11.66 -13.95 20.46
CA GLY A 281 12.43 -12.70 20.39
C GLY A 281 12.49 -11.95 21.71
N GLY A 282 13.05 -10.73 21.67
CA GLY A 282 13.22 -9.85 22.81
C GLY A 282 12.13 -8.80 22.99
N ASP A 283 11.23 -8.61 22.02
CA ASP A 283 10.15 -7.62 22.10
C ASP A 283 9.00 -8.15 22.98
N ALA A 284 8.84 -7.58 24.17
CA ALA A 284 7.78 -7.94 25.11
C ALA A 284 6.40 -7.35 24.78
N TRP A 285 6.31 -6.56 23.71
CA TRP A 285 5.06 -5.93 23.31
C TRP A 285 3.99 -6.98 22.93
N GLU A 286 2.76 -6.72 23.38
CA GLU A 286 1.59 -7.51 23.04
C GLU A 286 0.51 -6.61 22.42
N TYR A 287 -0.18 -7.12 21.41
CA TYR A 287 -1.26 -6.40 20.78
C TYR A 287 -2.42 -6.21 21.75
N LYS A 288 -2.81 -4.95 21.94
CA LYS A 288 -4.04 -4.55 22.62
C LYS A 288 -4.70 -3.46 21.80
N TYR A 289 -5.92 -3.72 21.34
CA TYR A 289 -6.65 -2.70 20.59
C TYR A 289 -6.97 -1.51 21.49
N VAL A 290 -6.78 -0.33 20.95
CA VAL A 290 -7.19 0.94 21.56
C VAL A 290 -8.33 1.47 20.72
N ASP A 291 -9.51 1.54 21.32
CA ASP A 291 -10.73 1.99 20.65
C ASP A 291 -10.64 3.46 20.21
N PRO A 292 -11.33 3.85 19.12
CA PRO A 292 -11.47 5.25 18.74
C PRO A 292 -12.16 6.04 19.86
N VAL A 293 -11.79 7.33 19.98
CA VAL A 293 -12.36 8.21 20.99
C VAL A 293 -13.12 9.38 20.33
N PRO A 294 -14.25 9.84 20.93
CA PRO A 294 -14.95 11.00 20.42
C PRO A 294 -14.03 12.23 20.30
N GLY A 295 -14.13 12.95 19.18
CA GLY A 295 -13.34 14.16 18.94
C GLY A 295 -11.97 13.92 18.30
N GLU A 296 -11.45 12.71 18.21
CA GLU A 296 -10.13 12.46 17.62
C GLU A 296 -10.02 12.88 16.14
N ASN A 297 -11.16 12.99 15.46
CA ASN A 297 -11.27 13.36 14.03
C ASN A 297 -11.87 14.77 13.83
N GLU A 298 -11.84 15.67 14.82
CA GLU A 298 -12.41 17.03 14.72
C GLU A 298 -11.85 17.83 13.54
N ARG A 299 -10.59 17.63 13.15
CA ARG A 299 -9.98 18.32 12.01
C ARG A 299 -10.72 18.07 10.70
N MET A 300 -11.32 16.89 10.53
CA MET A 300 -12.10 16.55 9.33
C MET A 300 -13.35 17.42 9.13
N GLN A 301 -13.79 18.13 10.18
CA GLN A 301 -14.91 19.06 10.13
C GLN A 301 -14.50 20.46 9.65
N SER A 302 -13.20 20.76 9.57
CA SER A 302 -12.68 22.06 9.14
C SER A 302 -12.55 22.11 7.62
N GLU A 303 -13.68 22.30 6.92
CA GLU A 303 -13.73 22.30 5.46
C GLU A 303 -12.85 23.42 4.85
N GLU A 304 -12.83 24.62 5.47
CA GLU A 304 -12.00 25.73 5.01
C GLU A 304 -10.50 25.36 4.96
N LYS A 305 -9.99 24.77 6.04
CA LYS A 305 -8.59 24.35 6.11
C LYS A 305 -8.30 23.22 5.14
N LYS A 306 -9.19 22.24 5.05
CA LYS A 306 -9.08 21.13 4.11
C LYS A 306 -8.99 21.64 2.67
N VAL A 307 -9.89 22.52 2.25
CA VAL A 307 -9.90 23.09 0.90
C VAL A 307 -8.61 23.85 0.62
N LYS A 308 -8.12 24.66 1.58
CA LYS A 308 -6.86 25.38 1.42
C LYS A 308 -5.67 24.42 1.20
N ILE A 309 -5.51 23.41 2.06
CA ILE A 309 -4.39 22.46 1.96
C ILE A 309 -4.52 21.62 0.69
N GLN A 310 -5.74 21.27 0.28
CA GLN A 310 -5.99 20.55 -0.98
C GLN A 310 -5.60 21.43 -2.19
N SER A 311 -5.91 22.72 -2.18
CA SER A 311 -5.48 23.65 -3.24
C SER A 311 -3.95 23.74 -3.33
N GLU A 312 -3.25 23.84 -2.18
CA GLU A 312 -1.79 23.80 -2.14
C GLU A 312 -1.25 22.46 -2.72
N ARG A 313 -1.92 21.33 -2.44
CA ARG A 313 -1.56 20.04 -3.03
C ARG A 313 -1.74 20.02 -4.55
N ASP A 314 -2.83 20.57 -5.03
CA ASP A 314 -3.13 20.61 -6.47
C ASP A 314 -2.08 21.44 -7.24
N GLU A 315 -1.61 22.57 -6.66
CA GLU A 315 -0.51 23.37 -7.18
C GLU A 315 0.81 22.58 -7.23
N LEU A 316 1.14 21.85 -6.17
CA LEU A 316 2.34 20.98 -6.12
C LEU A 316 2.26 19.83 -7.15
N VAL A 317 1.07 19.29 -7.36
CA VAL A 317 0.81 18.28 -8.40
C VAL A 317 1.03 18.87 -9.79
N ASP A 318 0.54 20.09 -10.04
CA ASP A 318 0.76 20.77 -11.32
C ASP A 318 2.24 21.05 -11.57
N GLN A 319 2.96 21.48 -10.55
CA GLN A 319 4.41 21.68 -10.63
C GLN A 319 5.14 20.37 -10.96
N PHE A 320 4.81 19.26 -10.27
CA PHE A 320 5.41 17.97 -10.55
C PHE A 320 5.09 17.49 -11.97
N HIS A 321 3.85 17.69 -12.45
CA HIS A 321 3.44 17.35 -13.81
C HIS A 321 4.22 18.15 -14.85
N GLN A 322 4.43 19.46 -14.61
CA GLN A 322 5.23 20.32 -15.49
C GLN A 322 6.68 19.86 -15.56
N LEU A 323 7.34 19.66 -14.41
CA LEU A 323 8.71 19.16 -14.34
C LEU A 323 8.83 17.80 -15.04
N THR A 324 7.84 16.93 -14.89
CA THR A 324 7.81 15.61 -15.52
C THR A 324 7.61 15.73 -17.03
N ALA A 325 6.76 16.64 -17.52
CA ALA A 325 6.57 16.89 -18.95
C ALA A 325 7.87 17.38 -19.64
N GLU A 326 8.68 18.14 -18.94
CA GLU A 326 10.00 18.56 -19.43
C GLU A 326 10.98 17.37 -19.40
N TRP A 327 11.03 16.63 -18.29
CA TRP A 327 11.95 15.51 -18.09
C TRP A 327 11.76 14.36 -19.09
N VAL A 328 10.53 14.02 -19.47
CA VAL A 328 10.27 12.90 -20.41
C VAL A 328 10.84 13.13 -21.81
N SER A 329 11.22 14.36 -22.15
CA SER A 329 11.85 14.71 -23.43
C SER A 329 13.38 14.67 -23.41
N MET A 330 13.97 14.43 -22.23
CA MET A 330 15.42 14.50 -22.03
C MET A 330 16.04 13.08 -22.05
N GLU A 331 17.29 12.98 -22.56
CA GLU A 331 18.04 11.73 -22.41
C GLU A 331 18.37 11.49 -20.93
N PRO A 332 18.05 10.29 -20.37
CA PRO A 332 18.17 10.00 -18.94
C PRO A 332 19.56 10.29 -18.36
N GLU A 333 20.62 9.91 -19.09
CA GLU A 333 22.01 10.05 -18.64
C GLU A 333 22.63 11.43 -18.94
N SER A 334 21.91 12.33 -19.63
CA SER A 334 22.39 13.68 -19.86
C SER A 334 22.45 14.50 -18.56
N VAL A 335 23.30 15.52 -18.53
CA VAL A 335 23.39 16.44 -17.39
C VAL A 335 22.03 17.07 -17.11
N LEU A 336 21.36 17.58 -18.14
CA LEU A 336 20.04 18.20 -18.03
C LEU A 336 18.97 17.20 -17.55
N GLY A 337 19.00 15.96 -18.02
CA GLY A 337 18.07 14.92 -17.58
C GLY A 337 18.23 14.60 -16.09
N LYS A 338 19.47 14.51 -15.60
CA LYS A 338 19.77 14.27 -14.18
C LYS A 338 19.39 15.48 -13.30
N GLU A 339 19.69 16.70 -13.76
CA GLU A 339 19.27 17.91 -13.04
C GLU A 339 17.76 18.01 -12.95
N LYS A 340 17.04 17.75 -14.05
CA LYS A 340 15.56 17.78 -14.06
C LYS A 340 14.97 16.69 -13.17
N ASN A 341 15.57 15.50 -13.13
CA ASN A 341 15.14 14.44 -12.21
C ASN A 341 15.33 14.87 -10.75
N ALA A 342 16.43 15.52 -10.41
CA ALA A 342 16.65 16.06 -9.06
C ALA A 342 15.61 17.13 -8.68
N GLU A 343 15.21 18.02 -9.61
CA GLU A 343 14.12 18.97 -9.37
C GLU A 343 12.79 18.26 -9.09
N ARG A 344 12.51 17.16 -9.81
CA ARG A 344 11.31 16.31 -9.55
C ARG A 344 11.36 15.69 -8.16
N ASP A 345 12.52 15.15 -7.75
CA ASP A 345 12.71 14.55 -6.42
C ASP A 345 12.51 15.59 -5.31
N ASP A 346 12.94 16.84 -5.51
CA ASP A 346 12.69 17.92 -4.56
C ASP A 346 11.18 18.27 -4.47
N SER A 347 10.48 18.31 -5.60
CA SER A 347 9.03 18.52 -5.63
C SER A 347 8.27 17.39 -4.91
N VAL A 348 8.77 16.13 -4.98
CA VAL A 348 8.18 15.01 -4.24
C VAL A 348 8.31 15.17 -2.72
N LYS A 349 9.39 15.78 -2.23
CA LYS A 349 9.53 16.07 -0.79
C LYS A 349 8.44 17.03 -0.31
N GLU A 350 8.14 18.05 -1.10
CA GLU A 350 7.06 19.02 -0.83
C GLU A 350 5.68 18.34 -0.84
N LEU A 351 5.41 17.51 -1.86
CA LEU A 351 4.18 16.71 -1.96
C LEU A 351 3.98 15.80 -0.73
N ARG A 352 5.05 15.21 -0.22
CA ARG A 352 5.02 14.36 0.97
C ARG A 352 4.72 15.16 2.25
N LEU A 353 5.33 16.32 2.43
CA LEU A 353 5.03 17.21 3.56
C LEU A 353 3.58 17.67 3.52
N ASN A 354 3.09 18.06 2.34
CA ASN A 354 1.69 18.42 2.15
C ASN A 354 0.75 17.23 2.45
N PHE A 355 1.09 16.00 2.02
CA PHE A 355 0.31 14.80 2.34
C PHE A 355 0.08 14.67 3.85
N TRP A 356 1.12 14.75 4.66
CA TRP A 356 1.00 14.64 6.12
C TRP A 356 0.26 15.82 6.76
N THR A 357 0.28 16.97 6.10
CA THR A 357 -0.52 18.14 6.52
C THR A 357 -1.99 17.94 6.22
N LEU A 358 -2.32 17.35 5.07
CA LEU A 358 -3.69 17.08 4.60
C LEU A 358 -4.32 15.86 5.28
N ASP A 359 -3.55 14.83 5.54
CA ASP A 359 -4.04 13.51 6.00
C ASP A 359 -5.04 13.60 7.18
N PRO A 360 -4.80 14.39 8.26
CA PRO A 360 -5.75 14.52 9.37
C PRO A 360 -7.09 15.19 9.02
N TYR A 361 -7.24 15.75 7.82
CA TYR A 361 -8.48 16.38 7.34
C TYR A 361 -9.28 15.47 6.40
N VAL A 362 -8.67 14.38 5.92
CA VAL A 362 -9.28 13.48 4.93
C VAL A 362 -9.33 12.02 5.36
N ARG A 363 -8.53 11.64 6.36
CA ARG A 363 -8.42 10.28 6.88
C ARG A 363 -8.76 10.24 8.37
N ALA A 364 -9.55 9.24 8.78
CA ALA A 364 -9.80 8.99 10.20
C ALA A 364 -8.53 8.51 10.92
N THR A 365 -8.42 8.90 12.18
CA THR A 365 -7.40 8.40 13.10
C THR A 365 -7.51 6.89 13.23
N THR A 366 -6.38 6.19 13.11
CA THR A 366 -6.34 4.72 13.17
C THR A 366 -5.68 4.24 14.45
N TYR A 367 -5.79 2.94 14.73
CA TYR A 367 -5.06 2.28 15.81
C TYR A 367 -3.58 2.69 15.85
N TYR A 368 -2.91 2.72 14.70
CA TYR A 368 -1.48 3.05 14.60
C TYR A 368 -1.15 4.49 14.98
N HIS A 369 -2.08 5.43 14.78
CA HIS A 369 -1.94 6.79 15.28
C HIS A 369 -2.13 6.84 16.81
N ARG A 370 -3.17 6.15 17.34
CA ARG A 370 -3.48 6.14 18.78
C ARG A 370 -2.37 5.52 19.64
N VAL A 371 -1.66 4.53 19.10
CA VAL A 371 -0.52 3.88 19.79
C VAL A 371 0.84 4.47 19.43
N GLY A 372 0.88 5.59 18.71
CA GLY A 372 2.12 6.33 18.41
C GLY A 372 3.04 5.69 17.36
N VAL A 373 2.59 4.67 16.64
CA VAL A 373 3.34 4.11 15.50
C VAL A 373 3.45 5.14 14.37
N ILE A 374 2.39 5.92 14.13
CA ILE A 374 2.36 7.04 13.19
C ILE A 374 2.18 8.32 14.00
N ASN A 375 3.13 9.25 13.92
CA ASN A 375 2.96 10.56 14.53
C ASN A 375 2.35 11.58 13.55
N ARG A 376 2.06 12.78 14.04
CA ARG A 376 1.43 13.85 13.23
C ARG A 376 2.33 14.42 12.12
N GLN A 377 3.63 14.19 12.21
CA GLN A 377 4.63 14.60 11.21
C GLN A 377 4.90 13.52 10.17
N GLY A 378 4.24 12.36 10.29
CA GLY A 378 4.44 11.22 9.41
C GLY A 378 5.68 10.39 9.70
N GLU A 379 6.28 10.57 10.87
CA GLU A 379 7.34 9.68 11.31
C GLU A 379 6.74 8.35 11.77
N ILE A 380 7.38 7.27 11.38
CA ILE A 380 6.92 5.91 11.65
C ILE A 380 7.88 5.21 12.61
N ASP A 381 7.36 4.83 13.77
CA ASP A 381 8.05 3.97 14.73
C ASP A 381 7.33 2.64 14.89
N PHE A 382 7.82 1.62 14.19
CA PHE A 382 7.27 0.26 14.27
C PHE A 382 7.47 -0.41 15.64
N LYS A 383 8.17 0.23 16.58
CA LYS A 383 8.42 -0.26 17.93
C LYS A 383 7.80 0.63 19.00
N ALA A 384 6.97 1.60 18.65
CA ALA A 384 6.29 2.44 19.61
C ALA A 384 5.67 1.60 20.74
N ALA A 385 5.84 2.06 21.98
CA ALA A 385 5.21 1.44 23.14
C ALA A 385 3.71 1.76 23.15
N ASN A 386 2.89 0.81 23.59
CA ASN A 386 1.45 1.05 23.84
C ASN A 386 1.27 1.94 25.05
#